data_229549525af658d9cb35bc8c0a8e2899
#
_entry.id   229549525af658d9cb35bc8c0a8e2899
#
_cell.length_a   1.000
_cell.length_b   1.000
_cell.length_c   1.000
_cell.angle_alpha   90.00
_cell.angle_beta   90.00
_cell.angle_gamma   90.00
#
_symmetry.space_group_name_H-M   'P 1'
#
loop_
_entity.id
_entity.type
_entity.pdbx_description
1 polymer ?
#
loop_
_entity_poly.entity_id
_entity_poly.type
_entity_poly.pdbx_seq_one_letter_code
_entity_poly.pdbx_strand_id
1 'polypeptide(L)'
;MQIQTPDWVKHAVFYQIFPDRFARSEKPHKRLLREARWEDWSAMPTLQGYKGGDLWGITEKLDYLQELGITAIYFTPIFQSASNHRYHTHDYYQVD
;
A
#
# COMPACT_ATOMS: atom_id res chain seq x y z
N MET A 1 -23.55 -5.76 -24.31
CA MET A 1 -23.41 -6.00 -22.86
C MET A 1 -23.54 -4.67 -22.13
N GLN A 2 -24.45 -4.59 -21.19
CA GLN A 2 -24.55 -3.42 -20.33
C GLN A 2 -23.77 -3.67 -19.05
N ILE A 3 -22.85 -2.75 -18.76
CA ILE A 3 -22.10 -2.78 -17.50
C ILE A 3 -22.85 -1.90 -16.50
N GLN A 4 -23.30 -2.51 -15.41
CA GLN A 4 -23.94 -1.76 -14.33
C GLN A 4 -22.98 -1.57 -13.20
N THR A 5 -22.71 -0.31 -12.84
CA THR A 5 -21.90 0.01 -11.68
C THR A 5 -22.72 -0.22 -10.41
N PRO A 6 -22.20 -1.00 -9.44
CA PRO A 6 -22.88 -1.15 -8.14
C PRO A 6 -23.16 0.20 -7.49
N ASP A 7 -24.28 0.32 -6.78
CA ASP A 7 -24.68 1.57 -6.18
C ASP A 7 -23.66 2.08 -5.17
N TRP A 8 -23.06 1.20 -4.39
CA TRP A 8 -22.08 1.62 -3.39
C TRP A 8 -20.87 2.30 -4.00
N VAL A 9 -20.48 1.89 -5.22
CA VAL A 9 -19.35 2.51 -5.92
C VAL A 9 -19.66 3.95 -6.30
N LYS A 10 -20.91 4.22 -6.70
CA LYS A 10 -21.33 5.57 -7.11
C LYS A 10 -21.27 6.56 -5.97
N HIS A 11 -21.39 6.10 -4.73
CA HIS A 11 -21.39 6.95 -3.53
C HIS A 11 -20.12 6.85 -2.73
N ALA A 12 -19.15 6.03 -3.16
CA ALA A 12 -17.89 5.84 -2.44
C ALA A 12 -16.93 6.98 -2.70
N VAL A 13 -16.17 7.31 -1.67
CA VAL A 13 -15.03 8.22 -1.78
C VAL A 13 -13.78 7.34 -1.71
N PHE A 14 -13.10 7.19 -2.83
CA PHE A 14 -11.94 6.33 -2.96
C PHE A 14 -10.66 7.07 -2.60
N TYR A 15 -9.76 6.37 -1.92
CA TYR A 15 -8.41 6.85 -1.67
C TYR A 15 -7.43 5.79 -2.17
N GLN A 16 -6.55 6.15 -3.09
CA GLN A 16 -5.55 5.23 -3.60
C GLN A 16 -4.34 5.24 -2.68
N ILE A 17 -3.86 4.06 -2.31
CA ILE A 17 -2.70 3.91 -1.43
C ILE A 17 -1.60 3.16 -2.15
N PHE A 18 -0.39 3.72 -2.12
CA PHE A 18 0.86 3.08 -2.47
C PHE A 18 1.48 2.60 -1.15
N PRO A 19 1.34 1.31 -0.78
CA PRO A 19 1.67 0.87 0.59
C PRO A 19 3.08 1.21 1.05
N ASP A 20 4.08 1.03 0.19
CA ASP A 20 5.48 1.32 0.56
C ASP A 20 5.67 2.77 1.02
N ARG A 21 4.85 3.69 0.52
CA ARG A 21 5.04 5.13 0.74
C ARG A 21 3.98 5.78 1.62
N PHE A 22 3.06 5.01 2.17
CA PHE A 22 1.95 5.60 2.92
C PHE A 22 2.23 5.69 4.41
N ALA A 23 2.47 4.56 5.08
CA ALA A 23 2.72 4.53 6.52
C ALA A 23 3.55 3.32 6.90
N ARG A 24 4.55 3.53 7.77
CA ARG A 24 5.42 2.48 8.28
C ARG A 24 4.99 2.10 9.69
N SER A 25 4.85 0.79 9.94
CA SER A 25 4.62 0.28 11.28
C SER A 25 5.94 -0.09 11.96
N GLU A 26 5.86 -0.30 13.28
CA GLU A 26 6.98 -0.76 14.09
C GLU A 26 6.94 -2.28 14.30
N LYS A 27 6.19 -3.01 13.48
CA LYS A 27 6.01 -4.46 13.67
C LYS A 27 7.32 -5.22 13.45
N PRO A 28 7.79 -6.01 14.46
CA PRO A 28 9.08 -6.67 14.38
C PRO A 28 9.11 -7.85 13.41
N HIS A 29 7.98 -8.42 13.06
CA HIS A 29 7.90 -9.55 12.14
C HIS A 29 7.87 -9.13 10.67
N LYS A 30 8.03 -7.85 10.40
CA LYS A 30 8.10 -7.33 9.04
C LYS A 30 9.27 -7.98 8.30
N ARG A 31 8.98 -8.63 7.18
CA ARG A 31 10.03 -9.23 6.37
C ARG A 31 10.83 -8.15 5.68
N LEU A 32 12.13 -8.19 5.92
CA LEU A 32 13.06 -7.37 5.19
C LEU A 32 13.63 -8.19 4.06
N LEU A 33 13.44 -7.77 2.83
CA LEU A 33 14.15 -8.36 1.71
C LEU A 33 15.63 -8.02 1.90
N ARG A 34 16.51 -9.04 1.84
CA ARG A 34 17.95 -8.84 2.02
C ARG A 34 18.53 -7.81 1.07
N GLU A 35 17.94 -7.70 -0.12
CA GLU A 35 18.40 -6.83 -1.19
C GLU A 35 17.67 -5.50 -1.23
N ALA A 36 16.71 -5.28 -0.33
CA ALA A 36 15.95 -4.05 -0.32
C ALA A 36 16.84 -2.88 0.07
N ARG A 37 16.78 -1.82 -0.72
CA ARG A 37 17.47 -0.57 -0.39
C ARG A 37 16.50 0.29 0.42
N TRP A 38 16.68 0.30 1.72
CA TRP A 38 15.87 1.12 2.59
C TRP A 38 16.37 2.56 2.52
N GLU A 39 15.44 3.48 2.34
CA GLU A 39 15.75 4.90 2.34
C GLU A 39 14.99 5.61 3.45
N ASP A 40 15.48 6.77 3.86
CA ASP A 40 14.82 7.56 4.88
C ASP A 40 13.42 7.94 4.42
N TRP A 41 12.47 7.92 5.36
CA TRP A 41 11.08 8.24 5.06
C TRP A 41 10.95 9.61 4.39
N SER A 42 11.74 10.58 4.83
CA SER A 42 11.69 11.95 4.33
C SER A 42 12.57 12.21 3.12
N ALA A 43 13.36 11.22 2.68
CA ALA A 43 14.24 11.39 1.54
C ALA A 43 13.45 11.37 0.23
N MET A 44 14.05 11.94 -0.81
CA MET A 44 13.45 11.91 -2.14
C MET A 44 13.33 10.46 -2.61
N PRO A 45 12.15 10.03 -3.11
CA PRO A 45 11.97 8.66 -3.58
C PRO A 45 12.87 8.33 -4.76
N THR A 46 13.31 7.06 -4.82
CA THR A 46 14.10 6.53 -5.93
C THR A 46 13.37 5.34 -6.54
N LEU A 47 13.77 4.94 -7.75
CA LEU A 47 13.16 3.79 -8.43
C LEU A 47 13.43 2.48 -7.72
N GLN A 48 14.55 2.36 -7.00
CA GLN A 48 14.97 1.12 -6.37
C GLN A 48 14.87 1.14 -4.84
N GLY A 49 14.57 2.30 -4.26
CA GLY A 49 14.51 2.47 -2.82
C GLY A 49 13.14 2.12 -2.25
N TYR A 50 13.14 1.62 -1.02
CA TYR A 50 11.93 1.31 -0.26
C TYR A 50 11.81 2.26 0.92
N LYS A 51 10.62 2.87 1.07
CA LYS A 51 10.31 3.68 2.26
C LYS A 51 9.94 2.81 3.45
N GLY A 52 9.45 1.60 3.19
CA GLY A 52 9.14 0.66 4.24
C GLY A 52 7.71 0.73 4.77
N GLY A 53 6.79 1.38 4.07
CA GLY A 53 5.39 1.33 4.41
C GLY A 53 4.84 -0.08 4.30
N ASP A 54 3.86 -0.41 5.12
CA ASP A 54 3.28 -1.75 5.16
C ASP A 54 1.78 -1.70 5.45
N LEU A 55 1.11 -2.86 5.35
CA LEU A 55 -0.31 -2.95 5.63
C LEU A 55 -0.64 -2.67 7.09
N TRP A 56 0.27 -2.99 8.02
CA TRP A 56 0.09 -2.66 9.42
C TRP A 56 0.05 -1.15 9.63
N GLY A 57 0.94 -0.42 8.94
CA GLY A 57 0.93 1.05 9.01
C GLY A 57 -0.37 1.63 8.46
N ILE A 58 -0.91 1.04 7.39
CA ILE A 58 -2.20 1.46 6.85
C ILE A 58 -3.31 1.21 7.87
N THR A 59 -3.29 0.04 8.50
CA THR A 59 -4.28 -0.31 9.52
C THR A 59 -4.26 0.69 10.67
N GLU A 60 -3.09 1.14 11.09
CA GLU A 60 -2.95 2.15 12.15
C GLU A 60 -3.52 3.51 11.74
N LYS A 61 -3.68 3.77 10.45
CA LYS A 61 -4.19 5.04 9.90
C LYS A 61 -5.65 4.98 9.45
N LEU A 62 -6.36 3.88 9.69
CA LEU A 62 -7.74 3.74 9.26
C LEU A 62 -8.66 4.81 9.88
N ASP A 63 -8.47 5.14 11.15
CA ASP A 63 -9.26 6.18 11.80
C ASP A 63 -9.05 7.54 11.13
N TYR A 64 -7.81 7.86 10.78
CA TYR A 64 -7.49 9.07 10.05
C TYR A 64 -8.21 9.12 8.71
N LEU A 65 -8.21 8.02 7.96
CA LEU A 65 -8.88 7.95 6.67
C LEU A 65 -10.40 8.09 6.83
N GLN A 66 -10.96 7.48 7.86
CA GLN A 66 -12.39 7.60 8.15
C GLN A 66 -12.77 9.05 8.48
N GLU A 67 -11.99 9.73 9.29
CA GLU A 67 -12.23 11.13 9.63
C GLU A 67 -12.13 12.05 8.40
N LEU A 68 -11.28 11.67 7.43
CA LEU A 68 -11.15 12.40 6.17
C LEU A 68 -12.36 12.21 5.25
N GLY A 69 -13.23 11.23 5.54
CA GLY A 69 -14.40 10.94 4.73
C GLY A 69 -14.19 9.86 3.69
N ILE A 70 -13.08 9.12 3.79
CA ILE A 70 -12.80 8.02 2.87
C ILE A 70 -13.67 6.81 3.21
N THR A 71 -14.31 6.24 2.19
CA THR A 71 -15.18 5.06 2.37
C THR A 71 -14.71 3.85 1.61
N ALA A 72 -13.71 3.98 0.74
CA ALA A 72 -13.15 2.87 -0.01
C ALA A 72 -11.66 3.10 -0.25
N ILE A 73 -10.90 2.01 -0.25
CA ILE A 73 -9.46 2.06 -0.48
C ILE A 73 -9.13 1.30 -1.75
N TYR A 74 -8.28 1.90 -2.58
CA TYR A 74 -7.74 1.27 -3.77
C TYR A 74 -6.23 1.15 -3.60
N PHE A 75 -5.71 -0.08 -3.61
CA PHE A 75 -4.28 -0.31 -3.43
C PHE A 75 -3.56 -0.43 -4.76
N THR A 76 -2.33 0.06 -4.83
CA THR A 76 -1.36 -0.51 -5.75
C THR A 76 -1.07 -1.96 -5.29
N PRO A 77 -0.47 -2.83 -6.13
CA PRO A 77 -0.31 -4.24 -5.77
C PRO A 77 0.36 -4.46 -4.42
N ILE A 78 -0.08 -5.51 -3.70
CA ILE A 78 0.36 -5.81 -2.33
C ILE A 78 1.11 -7.13 -2.21
N PHE A 79 1.16 -7.93 -3.28
CA PHE A 79 1.83 -9.22 -3.24
C PHE A 79 3.34 -9.06 -3.31
N GLN A 80 4.07 -10.08 -2.83
CA GLN A 80 5.51 -10.04 -2.77
C GLN A 80 6.12 -9.75 -4.15
N SER A 81 7.03 -8.78 -4.19
CA SER A 81 7.64 -8.30 -5.43
C SER A 81 9.02 -7.74 -5.14
N ALA A 82 9.87 -7.74 -6.17
CA ALA A 82 11.18 -7.12 -6.10
C ALA A 82 11.13 -5.60 -6.29
N SER A 83 10.01 -5.04 -6.74
CA SER A 83 9.86 -3.60 -6.94
C SER A 83 9.08 -2.96 -5.80
N ASN A 84 9.32 -1.67 -5.54
CA ASN A 84 8.63 -0.96 -4.47
C ASN A 84 7.14 -0.73 -4.78
N HIS A 85 6.77 -0.61 -6.04
CA HIS A 85 5.37 -0.46 -6.46
C HIS A 85 4.63 -1.79 -6.57
N ARG A 86 5.35 -2.91 -6.57
CA ARG A 86 4.86 -4.30 -6.56
C ARG A 86 4.03 -4.71 -7.77
N TYR A 87 4.08 -3.96 -8.86
CA TYR A 87 3.42 -4.36 -10.11
C TYR A 87 4.09 -5.58 -10.77
N HIS A 88 5.36 -5.85 -10.44
CA HIS A 88 6.08 -7.04 -10.88
C HIS A 88 5.96 -8.12 -9.81
N THR A 89 4.80 -8.78 -9.74
CA THR A 89 4.51 -9.75 -8.68
C THR A 89 5.46 -10.94 -8.77
N HIS A 90 6.11 -11.22 -7.64
CA HIS A 90 7.03 -12.34 -7.48
C HIS A 90 6.30 -13.57 -6.94
N ASP A 91 5.41 -13.40 -5.99
CA ASP A 91 4.69 -14.50 -5.35
C ASP A 91 3.27 -14.04 -4.97
N TYR A 92 2.27 -14.63 -5.64
CA TYR A 92 0.86 -14.32 -5.37
C TYR A 92 0.33 -14.91 -4.07
N TYR A 93 1.08 -15.79 -3.44
CA TYR A 93 0.67 -16.41 -2.18
C TYR A 93 1.17 -15.67 -0.96
N GLN A 94 1.96 -14.62 -1.13
CA GLN A 94 2.50 -13.83 -0.04
C GLN A 94 2.23 -12.35 -0.23
N VAL A 95 1.75 -11.71 0.83
CA VAL A 95 1.64 -10.26 0.90
C VAL A 95 3.00 -9.71 1.35
N ASP A 96 3.44 -8.64 0.71
CA ASP A 96 4.76 -8.05 0.96
C ASP A 96 4.74 -7.07 2.14
#